data_cd0f6c0b6e574f733501fd368d812313
#
_entry.id   cd0f6c0b6e574f733501fd368d812313
#
_cell.length_a   1.000
_cell.length_b   1.000
_cell.length_c   1.000
_cell.angle_alpha   90.00
_cell.angle_beta   90.00
_cell.angle_gamma   90.00
#
_symmetry.space_group_name_H-M   'P 1'
#
loop_
_entity.id
_entity.type
_entity.pdbx_description
1 polymer ?
#
loop_
_entity_poly.entity_id
_entity_poly.type
_entity_poly.pdbx_seq_one_letter_code
_entity_poly.pdbx_strand_id
1 'polypeptide(L)'
;MEQANRILTVLEEAGYEAYIIGGAVRDILMHQKPHDFDIVTSARPDTVIEVLRGQGIQTTDLVGKSFGVVVATLEGKQYEIATYRTERYGADSHRPEEIAYADTLEEDVLRRDFTVNGMAMNRFGEVIDLVGGRRDIKHKTLRTIGDPQKRFEEDALRLFRACRFVAKLDFLPSKDLLEAMPKAFHRVSGLSLERVRDEINRLMLEPAVAKGLDVLVQSRLAECSCRVVENGVAREVPILPELYHLVNLPQEKDFHQFDGWYHTLAVVSNTEPDLTLRWGALLHD
;
A
#
# COMPACT_ATOMS: atom_id res chain seq x y z
N MET A 1 -19.83 -7.27 2.74
CA MET A 1 -20.09 -6.84 4.13
C MET A 1 -20.71 -7.94 4.96
N GLU A 2 -21.86 -8.51 4.57
CA GLU A 2 -22.57 -9.53 5.36
C GLU A 2 -21.70 -10.75 5.68
N GLN A 3 -21.02 -11.32 4.69
CA GLN A 3 -20.13 -12.47 4.90
C GLN A 3 -18.92 -12.13 5.78
N ALA A 4 -18.34 -10.92 5.61
CA ALA A 4 -17.26 -10.47 6.49
C ALA A 4 -17.76 -10.37 7.93
N ASN A 5 -18.93 -9.76 8.16
CA ASN A 5 -19.53 -9.67 9.50
C ASN A 5 -19.82 -11.04 10.10
N ARG A 6 -20.20 -12.06 9.29
CA ARG A 6 -20.38 -13.43 9.77
C ARG A 6 -19.04 -14.00 10.30
N ILE A 7 -17.94 -13.76 9.62
CA ILE A 7 -16.61 -14.19 10.08
C ILE A 7 -16.24 -13.48 11.40
N LEU A 8 -16.47 -12.15 11.48
CA LEU A 8 -16.25 -11.42 12.74
C LEU A 8 -17.06 -12.01 13.89
N THR A 9 -18.37 -12.25 13.67
CA THR A 9 -19.27 -12.82 14.67
C THR A 9 -18.75 -14.17 15.19
N VAL A 10 -18.34 -15.07 14.29
CA VAL A 10 -17.82 -16.39 14.66
C VAL A 10 -16.56 -16.30 15.53
N LEU A 11 -15.64 -15.39 15.20
CA LEU A 11 -14.43 -15.18 15.99
C LEU A 11 -14.73 -14.53 17.35
N GLU A 12 -15.63 -13.55 17.40
CA GLU A 12 -16.05 -12.89 18.65
C GLU A 12 -16.82 -13.83 19.59
N GLU A 13 -17.70 -14.69 19.07
CA GLU A 13 -18.40 -15.72 19.87
C GLU A 13 -17.46 -16.78 20.45
N ALA A 14 -16.29 -16.99 19.78
CA ALA A 14 -15.21 -17.81 20.31
C ALA A 14 -14.31 -17.08 21.33
N GLY A 15 -14.60 -15.80 21.64
CA GLY A 15 -13.89 -15.00 22.65
C GLY A 15 -12.69 -14.21 22.12
N TYR A 16 -12.58 -14.02 20.79
CA TYR A 16 -11.48 -13.29 20.17
C TYR A 16 -11.96 -11.96 19.59
N GLU A 17 -11.12 -10.94 19.67
CA GLU A 17 -11.36 -9.68 18.94
C GLU A 17 -11.24 -9.93 17.43
N ALA A 18 -12.12 -9.31 16.65
CA ALA A 18 -12.05 -9.35 15.19
C ALA A 18 -12.59 -8.06 14.56
N TYR A 19 -11.87 -7.52 13.58
CA TYR A 19 -12.22 -6.28 12.90
C TYR A 19 -11.95 -6.37 11.40
N ILE A 20 -12.78 -5.70 10.59
CA ILE A 20 -12.41 -5.33 9.22
C ILE A 20 -11.38 -4.22 9.32
N ILE A 21 -10.34 -4.22 8.45
CA ILE A 21 -9.25 -3.25 8.54
C ILE A 21 -8.80 -2.76 7.15
N GLY A 22 -8.11 -1.65 7.13
CA GLY A 22 -7.37 -1.20 5.95
C GLY A 22 -8.21 -0.57 4.85
N GLY A 23 -7.98 -1.02 3.61
CA GLY A 23 -8.61 -0.45 2.42
C GLY A 23 -10.13 -0.44 2.44
N ALA A 24 -10.75 -1.50 2.94
CA ALA A 24 -12.20 -1.60 3.02
C ALA A 24 -12.82 -0.52 3.90
N VAL A 25 -12.24 -0.26 5.08
CA VAL A 25 -12.74 0.78 6.00
C VAL A 25 -12.59 2.17 5.39
N ARG A 26 -11.44 2.45 4.77
CA ARG A 26 -11.22 3.69 4.03
C ARG A 26 -12.26 3.88 2.93
N ASP A 27 -12.45 2.87 2.08
CA ASP A 27 -13.35 2.96 0.93
C ASP A 27 -14.81 3.19 1.38
N ILE A 28 -15.26 2.53 2.46
CA ILE A 28 -16.58 2.76 3.08
C ILE A 28 -16.70 4.22 3.55
N LEU A 29 -15.67 4.76 4.23
CA LEU A 29 -15.68 6.15 4.70
C LEU A 29 -15.65 7.17 3.56
N MET A 30 -15.10 6.79 2.41
CA MET A 30 -15.11 7.58 1.17
C MET A 30 -16.38 7.35 0.32
N HIS A 31 -17.38 6.62 0.83
CA HIS A 31 -18.61 6.23 0.11
C HIS A 31 -18.32 5.45 -1.17
N GLN A 32 -17.22 4.71 -1.22
CA GLN A 32 -16.85 3.82 -2.32
C GLN A 32 -17.17 2.38 -1.94
N LYS A 33 -17.39 1.54 -2.95
CA LYS A 33 -17.61 0.10 -2.74
C LYS A 33 -16.25 -0.57 -2.52
N PRO A 34 -16.01 -1.22 -1.37
CA PRO A 34 -14.79 -1.98 -1.15
C PRO A 34 -14.66 -3.13 -2.15
N HIS A 35 -13.45 -3.36 -2.61
CA HIS A 35 -13.12 -4.50 -3.47
C HIS A 35 -12.96 -5.78 -2.64
N ASP A 36 -12.14 -5.71 -1.60
CA ASP A 36 -11.79 -6.80 -0.70
C ASP A 36 -12.05 -6.40 0.76
N PHE A 37 -12.19 -7.38 1.63
CA PHE A 37 -12.33 -7.19 3.07
C PHE A 37 -11.23 -7.96 3.79
N ASP A 38 -10.21 -7.24 4.26
CA ASP A 38 -9.19 -7.78 5.15
C ASP A 38 -9.71 -7.77 6.59
N ILE A 39 -9.43 -8.86 7.31
CA ILE A 39 -9.83 -9.03 8.70
C ILE A 39 -8.57 -9.18 9.55
N VAL A 40 -8.59 -8.58 10.73
CA VAL A 40 -7.58 -8.81 11.76
C VAL A 40 -8.23 -9.34 13.02
N THR A 41 -7.49 -10.17 13.77
CA THR A 41 -8.00 -10.81 14.98
C THR A 41 -6.90 -11.04 16.03
N SER A 42 -7.29 -11.12 17.30
CA SER A 42 -6.41 -11.57 18.38
C SER A 42 -6.17 -13.09 18.36
N ALA A 43 -6.99 -13.86 17.62
CA ALA A 43 -6.84 -15.31 17.51
C ALA A 43 -5.57 -15.69 16.72
N ARG A 44 -4.85 -16.71 17.18
CA ARG A 44 -3.71 -17.29 16.45
C ARG A 44 -4.19 -18.07 15.23
N PRO A 45 -3.35 -18.25 14.18
CA PRO A 45 -3.78 -18.88 12.93
C PRO A 45 -4.43 -20.27 13.11
N ASP A 46 -3.87 -21.13 13.96
CA ASP A 46 -4.43 -22.46 14.23
C ASP A 46 -5.83 -22.36 14.85
N THR A 47 -6.02 -21.43 15.78
CA THR A 47 -7.32 -21.15 16.40
C THR A 47 -8.33 -20.60 15.40
N VAL A 48 -7.89 -19.68 14.51
CA VAL A 48 -8.76 -19.16 13.42
C VAL A 48 -9.27 -20.31 12.56
N ILE A 49 -8.36 -21.23 12.17
CA ILE A 49 -8.73 -22.41 11.36
C ILE A 49 -9.73 -23.30 12.11
N GLU A 50 -9.47 -23.62 13.38
CA GLU A 50 -10.33 -24.47 14.20
C GLU A 50 -11.72 -23.87 14.35
N VAL A 51 -11.80 -22.61 14.77
CA VAL A 51 -13.07 -21.89 15.01
C VAL A 51 -13.90 -21.77 13.75
N LEU A 52 -13.30 -21.39 12.62
CA LEU A 52 -14.02 -21.22 11.36
C LEU A 52 -14.50 -22.55 10.79
N ARG A 53 -13.66 -23.59 10.83
CA ARG A 53 -14.04 -24.93 10.37
C ARG A 53 -15.15 -25.53 11.22
N GLY A 54 -15.14 -25.28 12.55
CA GLY A 54 -16.22 -25.67 13.44
C GLY A 54 -17.59 -25.09 13.07
N GLN A 55 -17.60 -23.98 12.35
CA GLN A 55 -18.82 -23.32 11.83
C GLN A 55 -19.05 -23.55 10.32
N GLY A 56 -18.37 -24.53 9.74
CA GLY A 56 -18.53 -24.92 8.34
C GLY A 56 -17.92 -23.94 7.33
N ILE A 57 -17.05 -23.01 7.77
CA ILE A 57 -16.35 -22.08 6.89
C ILE A 57 -15.05 -22.75 6.43
N GLN A 58 -14.86 -22.83 5.12
CA GLN A 58 -13.63 -23.41 4.56
C GLN A 58 -12.45 -22.49 4.78
N THR A 59 -11.30 -23.07 5.15
CA THR A 59 -10.04 -22.34 5.33
C THR A 59 -8.92 -22.98 4.55
N THR A 60 -8.03 -22.15 4.01
CA THR A 60 -6.83 -22.58 3.31
C THR A 60 -5.61 -22.03 4.08
N ASP A 61 -4.69 -22.91 4.44
CA ASP A 61 -3.53 -22.63 5.27
C ASP A 61 -2.19 -22.67 4.52
N LEU A 62 -2.25 -22.75 3.17
CA LEU A 62 -1.14 -23.20 2.34
C LEU A 62 0.05 -22.23 2.19
N VAL A 63 -0.10 -20.92 2.40
CA VAL A 63 1.01 -19.97 2.16
C VAL A 63 1.17 -18.91 3.27
N GLY A 64 0.12 -18.62 4.01
CA GLY A 64 0.08 -17.48 4.93
C GLY A 64 0.38 -17.80 6.40
N LYS A 65 0.37 -19.08 6.81
CA LYS A 65 0.49 -19.47 8.23
C LYS A 65 1.82 -19.02 8.86
N SER A 66 2.92 -19.08 8.13
CA SER A 66 4.21 -18.56 8.56
C SER A 66 4.24 -17.04 8.73
N PHE A 67 3.30 -16.33 8.08
CA PHE A 67 3.12 -14.88 8.18
C PHE A 67 1.92 -14.47 9.04
N GLY A 68 1.24 -15.45 9.69
CA GLY A 68 0.09 -15.17 10.54
C GLY A 68 -1.21 -14.88 9.79
N VAL A 69 -1.34 -15.32 8.52
CA VAL A 69 -2.53 -15.08 7.67
C VAL A 69 -3.22 -16.40 7.32
N VAL A 70 -4.53 -16.43 7.48
CA VAL A 70 -5.42 -17.54 7.07
C VAL A 70 -6.39 -17.00 6.01
N VAL A 71 -6.59 -17.75 4.94
CA VAL A 71 -7.60 -17.42 3.93
C VAL A 71 -8.86 -18.23 4.22
N ALA A 72 -9.97 -17.55 4.51
CA ALA A 72 -11.28 -18.14 4.62
C ALA A 72 -12.07 -18.02 3.31
N THR A 73 -12.79 -19.07 2.91
CA THR A 73 -13.70 -19.03 1.75
C THR A 73 -15.13 -19.17 2.24
N LEU A 74 -15.93 -18.16 1.98
CA LEU A 74 -17.35 -18.13 2.33
C LEU A 74 -18.19 -17.68 1.12
N GLU A 75 -19.14 -18.51 0.69
CA GLU A 75 -20.00 -18.24 -0.47
C GLU A 75 -19.22 -17.87 -1.74
N GLY A 76 -18.10 -18.57 -1.98
CA GLY A 76 -17.25 -18.37 -3.15
C GLY A 76 -16.35 -17.13 -3.10
N LYS A 77 -16.35 -16.36 -2.00
CA LYS A 77 -15.45 -15.22 -1.77
C LYS A 77 -14.37 -15.57 -0.78
N GLN A 78 -13.18 -15.02 -1.01
CA GLN A 78 -12.04 -15.19 -0.13
C GLN A 78 -11.90 -13.98 0.80
N TYR A 79 -11.49 -14.24 2.04
CA TYR A 79 -11.24 -13.26 3.09
C TYR A 79 -9.88 -13.56 3.71
N GLU A 80 -8.98 -12.59 3.70
CA GLU A 80 -7.72 -12.70 4.41
C GLU A 80 -7.92 -12.34 5.88
N ILE A 81 -7.53 -13.26 6.78
CA ILE A 81 -7.65 -13.09 8.22
C ILE A 81 -6.25 -13.14 8.80
N ALA A 82 -5.76 -12.00 9.26
CA ALA A 82 -4.45 -11.86 9.85
C ALA A 82 -4.54 -11.82 11.38
N THR A 83 -3.69 -12.56 12.06
CA THR A 83 -3.46 -12.38 13.50
C THR A 83 -2.74 -11.05 13.74
N TYR A 84 -3.10 -10.33 14.81
CA TYR A 84 -2.35 -9.14 15.24
C TYR A 84 -0.87 -9.44 15.32
N ARG A 85 -0.05 -8.54 14.79
CA ARG A 85 1.40 -8.75 14.78
C ARG A 85 2.18 -7.45 14.89
N THR A 86 3.37 -7.56 15.41
CA THR A 86 4.44 -6.57 15.32
C THR A 86 5.49 -7.05 14.34
N GLU A 87 6.27 -6.14 13.81
CA GLU A 87 7.31 -6.43 12.84
C GLU A 87 8.60 -5.76 13.28
N ARG A 88 9.70 -6.51 13.29
CA ARG A 88 11.05 -5.98 13.47
C ARG A 88 11.77 -5.99 12.14
N TYR A 89 12.29 -4.84 11.75
CA TYR A 89 13.04 -4.65 10.52
C TYR A 89 14.53 -4.51 10.84
N GLY A 90 15.39 -5.18 10.09
CA GLY A 90 16.83 -5.12 10.18
C GLY A 90 17.47 -4.43 8.99
N ALA A 91 18.60 -4.99 8.55
CA ALA A 91 19.35 -4.46 7.41
C ALA A 91 18.60 -4.64 6.08
N ASP A 92 17.74 -5.65 5.96
CA ASP A 92 16.91 -5.87 4.77
C ASP A 92 15.84 -4.77 4.64
N SER A 93 15.75 -4.15 3.47
CA SER A 93 14.91 -2.95 3.22
C SER A 93 13.44 -3.27 3.04
N HIS A 94 13.00 -4.52 3.13
CA HIS A 94 11.64 -4.89 2.72
C HIS A 94 11.06 -6.14 3.37
N ARG A 95 11.85 -6.85 4.17
CA ARG A 95 11.37 -8.01 4.93
C ARG A 95 11.63 -7.79 6.41
N PRO A 96 10.62 -7.95 7.25
CA PRO A 96 10.88 -8.01 8.68
C PRO A 96 11.78 -9.22 8.97
N GLU A 97 12.81 -9.00 9.79
CA GLU A 97 13.66 -10.09 10.28
C GLU A 97 12.91 -11.00 11.23
N GLU A 98 11.95 -10.43 11.95
CA GLU A 98 11.14 -11.14 12.91
C GLU A 98 9.68 -10.63 12.85
N ILE A 99 8.76 -11.56 12.79
CA ILE A 99 7.32 -11.32 12.94
C ILE A 99 6.92 -11.90 14.30
N ALA A 100 6.53 -11.04 15.22
CA ALA A 100 5.99 -11.45 16.49
C ALA A 100 4.48 -11.15 16.53
N TYR A 101 3.72 -12.02 17.14
CA TYR A 101 2.30 -11.76 17.33
C TYR A 101 2.10 -10.66 18.38
N ALA A 102 1.18 -9.75 18.11
CA ALA A 102 0.77 -8.69 19.01
C ALA A 102 -0.46 -9.12 19.84
N ASP A 103 -0.66 -8.46 20.97
CA ASP A 103 -1.80 -8.73 21.84
C ASP A 103 -2.95 -7.75 21.60
N THR A 104 -2.68 -6.60 20.99
CA THR A 104 -3.66 -5.51 20.82
C THR A 104 -3.80 -5.07 19.36
N LEU A 105 -5.00 -4.58 19.02
CA LEU A 105 -5.27 -3.93 17.74
C LEU A 105 -4.34 -2.73 17.51
N GLU A 106 -4.02 -1.96 18.55
CA GLU A 106 -3.18 -0.78 18.48
C GLU A 106 -1.78 -1.12 17.97
N GLU A 107 -1.16 -2.18 18.49
CA GLU A 107 0.16 -2.64 18.05
C GLU A 107 0.15 -3.04 16.57
N ASP A 108 -0.90 -3.74 16.09
CA ASP A 108 -1.03 -4.10 14.68
C ASP A 108 -1.25 -2.86 13.78
N VAL A 109 -2.01 -1.89 14.23
CA VAL A 109 -2.25 -0.63 13.51
C VAL A 109 -0.97 0.18 13.40
N LEU A 110 -0.20 0.32 14.49
CA LEU A 110 1.00 1.16 14.54
C LEU A 110 2.14 0.68 13.63
N ARG A 111 2.17 -0.56 13.16
CA ARG A 111 3.17 -1.05 12.19
C ARG A 111 2.80 -0.77 10.73
N ARG A 112 1.55 -0.37 10.44
CA ARG A 112 1.04 -0.15 9.08
C ARG A 112 1.64 1.10 8.43
N ASP A 113 1.39 1.27 7.14
CA ASP A 113 1.98 2.33 6.32
C ASP A 113 1.34 3.71 6.53
N PHE A 114 0.07 3.85 6.15
CA PHE A 114 -0.62 5.14 6.10
C PHE A 114 -1.85 5.19 7.00
N THR A 115 -2.12 6.36 7.57
CA THR A 115 -3.25 6.62 8.48
C THR A 115 -4.58 6.19 7.88
N VAL A 116 -4.77 6.46 6.59
CA VAL A 116 -5.99 6.11 5.85
C VAL A 116 -6.21 4.60 5.72
N ASN A 117 -5.17 3.78 5.92
CA ASN A 117 -5.22 2.31 5.93
C ASN A 117 -5.10 1.73 7.35
N GLY A 118 -4.97 2.57 8.38
CA GLY A 118 -4.81 2.17 9.78
C GLY A 118 -6.09 2.19 10.60
N MET A 119 -7.26 2.22 9.95
CA MET A 119 -8.54 2.22 10.63
C MET A 119 -9.15 0.83 10.63
N ALA A 120 -9.80 0.46 11.73
CA ALA A 120 -10.53 -0.78 11.89
C ALA A 120 -12.04 -0.52 12.03
N MET A 121 -12.86 -1.52 11.73
CA MET A 121 -14.32 -1.44 11.87
C MET A 121 -14.87 -2.74 12.44
N ASN A 122 -15.69 -2.64 13.48
CA ASN A 122 -16.35 -3.78 14.09
C ASN A 122 -17.57 -4.25 13.25
N ARG A 123 -18.17 -5.36 13.62
CA ARG A 123 -19.35 -5.93 12.94
C ARG A 123 -20.60 -5.03 12.97
N PHE A 124 -20.65 -4.04 13.86
CA PHE A 124 -21.75 -3.07 13.95
C PHE A 124 -21.53 -1.84 13.08
N GLY A 125 -20.40 -1.76 12.35
CA GLY A 125 -20.06 -0.62 11.50
C GLY A 125 -19.41 0.55 12.24
N GLU A 126 -19.05 0.38 13.51
CA GLU A 126 -18.34 1.39 14.28
C GLU A 126 -16.85 1.38 13.90
N VAL A 127 -16.35 2.55 13.51
CA VAL A 127 -14.95 2.71 13.09
C VAL A 127 -14.07 3.11 14.26
N ILE A 128 -13.03 2.33 14.48
CA ILE A 128 -11.94 2.55 15.43
C ILE A 128 -10.79 3.22 14.67
N ASP A 129 -10.52 4.48 15.01
CA ASP A 129 -9.46 5.30 14.37
C ASP A 129 -8.43 5.72 15.44
N LEU A 130 -7.36 4.97 15.53
CA LEU A 130 -6.27 5.19 16.49
C LEU A 130 -5.20 6.16 15.96
N VAL A 131 -5.23 6.48 14.65
CA VAL A 131 -4.12 7.17 13.96
C VAL A 131 -4.55 8.43 13.21
N GLY A 132 -5.84 8.80 13.26
CA GLY A 132 -6.36 10.01 12.63
C GLY A 132 -6.68 9.86 11.14
N GLY A 133 -6.92 8.63 10.67
CA GLY A 133 -7.23 8.35 9.27
C GLY A 133 -8.50 9.03 8.76
N ARG A 134 -9.55 9.15 9.59
CA ARG A 134 -10.77 9.89 9.22
C ARG A 134 -10.49 11.37 8.92
N ARG A 135 -9.63 12.00 9.73
CA ARG A 135 -9.22 13.38 9.52
C ARG A 135 -8.48 13.54 8.20
N ASP A 136 -7.55 12.61 7.93
CA ASP A 136 -6.72 12.66 6.72
C ASP A 136 -7.54 12.38 5.46
N ILE A 137 -8.55 11.50 5.51
CA ILE A 137 -9.55 11.33 4.43
C ILE A 137 -10.31 12.64 4.18
N LYS A 138 -10.83 13.27 5.24
CA LYS A 138 -11.58 14.53 5.12
C LYS A 138 -10.76 15.65 4.48
N HIS A 139 -9.46 15.72 4.79
CA HIS A 139 -8.55 16.74 4.23
C HIS A 139 -7.85 16.28 2.94
N LYS A 140 -8.17 15.11 2.42
CA LYS A 140 -7.51 14.51 1.25
C LYS A 140 -5.98 14.52 1.37
N THR A 141 -5.47 14.12 2.51
CA THR A 141 -4.05 14.12 2.84
C THR A 141 -3.55 12.69 3.02
N LEU A 142 -2.47 12.33 2.37
CA LEU A 142 -1.76 11.07 2.61
C LEU A 142 -0.68 11.30 3.65
N ARG A 143 -0.77 10.59 4.77
CA ARG A 143 0.17 10.66 5.90
C ARG A 143 0.57 9.27 6.36
N THR A 144 1.81 9.09 6.77
CA THR A 144 2.28 7.85 7.41
C THR A 144 1.75 7.73 8.85
N ILE A 145 1.67 6.51 9.33
CA ILE A 145 1.44 6.24 10.75
C ILE A 145 2.77 6.45 11.49
N GLY A 146 2.78 7.39 12.44
CA GLY A 146 4.00 7.74 13.17
C GLY A 146 5.01 8.55 12.35
N ASP A 147 6.28 8.41 12.66
CA ASP A 147 7.38 9.14 12.00
C ASP A 147 7.60 8.65 10.57
N PRO A 148 7.49 9.52 9.54
CA PRO A 148 7.61 9.10 8.15
C PRO A 148 8.99 8.55 7.79
N GLN A 149 10.07 9.16 8.31
CA GLN A 149 11.41 8.69 8.02
C GLN A 149 11.61 7.27 8.54
N LYS A 150 11.21 7.00 9.79
CA LYS A 150 11.26 5.67 10.38
C LYS A 150 10.45 4.66 9.56
N ARG A 151 9.24 5.04 9.12
CA ARG A 151 8.39 4.14 8.29
C ARG A 151 9.03 3.78 6.96
N PHE A 152 9.70 4.73 6.31
CA PHE A 152 10.41 4.47 5.04
C PHE A 152 11.70 3.68 5.23
N GLU A 153 12.42 3.89 6.34
CA GLU A 153 13.60 3.11 6.68
C GLU A 153 13.28 1.65 7.03
N GLU A 154 12.13 1.38 7.64
CA GLU A 154 11.66 0.02 7.93
C GLU A 154 11.34 -0.76 6.63
N ASP A 155 10.61 -0.16 5.71
CA ASP A 155 10.28 -0.76 4.41
C ASP A 155 10.30 0.33 3.33
N ALA A 156 11.37 0.35 2.54
CA ALA A 156 11.55 1.32 1.46
C ALA A 156 10.49 1.22 0.35
N LEU A 157 9.78 0.07 0.23
CA LEU A 157 8.68 -0.05 -0.72
C LEU A 157 7.54 0.94 -0.41
N ARG A 158 7.42 1.38 0.86
CA ARG A 158 6.43 2.40 1.26
C ARG A 158 6.62 3.74 0.55
N LEU A 159 7.84 4.05 0.04
CA LEU A 159 8.09 5.22 -0.81
C LEU A 159 7.28 5.14 -2.12
N PHE A 160 7.34 4.01 -2.82
CA PHE A 160 6.59 3.77 -4.05
C PHE A 160 5.09 3.61 -3.77
N ARG A 161 4.74 2.97 -2.65
CA ARG A 161 3.36 2.90 -2.18
C ARG A 161 2.78 4.29 -1.91
N ALA A 162 3.56 5.24 -1.37
CA ALA A 162 3.11 6.62 -1.19
C ALA A 162 2.73 7.26 -2.52
N CYS A 163 3.57 7.16 -3.54
CA CYS A 163 3.27 7.64 -4.89
C CYS A 163 1.98 7.00 -5.44
N ARG A 164 1.83 5.68 -5.30
CA ARG A 164 0.64 4.98 -5.73
C ARG A 164 -0.62 5.40 -4.96
N PHE A 165 -0.55 5.56 -3.63
CA PHE A 165 -1.71 6.00 -2.86
C PHE A 165 -2.12 7.44 -3.12
N VAL A 166 -1.17 8.33 -3.45
CA VAL A 166 -1.46 9.66 -3.98
C VAL A 166 -2.29 9.56 -5.26
N ALA A 167 -1.88 8.71 -6.21
CA ALA A 167 -2.60 8.47 -7.45
C ALA A 167 -3.97 7.78 -7.23
N LYS A 168 -4.03 6.79 -6.33
CA LYS A 168 -5.25 6.01 -6.05
C LYS A 168 -6.35 6.84 -5.42
N LEU A 169 -5.99 7.67 -4.45
CA LEU A 169 -6.95 8.40 -3.61
C LEU A 169 -7.21 9.83 -4.10
N ASP A 170 -6.43 10.30 -5.05
CA ASP A 170 -6.40 11.72 -5.46
C ASP A 170 -6.11 12.66 -4.27
N PHE A 171 -5.23 12.23 -3.37
CA PHE A 171 -4.82 12.97 -2.18
C PHE A 171 -3.48 13.68 -2.40
N LEU A 172 -3.20 14.67 -1.56
CA LEU A 172 -1.89 15.30 -1.50
C LEU A 172 -1.04 14.64 -0.39
N PRO A 173 0.23 14.36 -0.63
CA PRO A 173 1.13 13.90 0.42
C PRO A 173 1.32 15.01 1.45
N SER A 174 1.41 14.66 2.74
CA SER A 174 1.72 15.62 3.79
C SER A 174 3.15 16.15 3.65
N LYS A 175 3.41 17.35 4.16
CA LYS A 175 4.72 18.00 4.03
C LYS A 175 5.83 17.18 4.69
N ASP A 176 5.58 16.66 5.88
CA ASP A 176 6.48 15.79 6.62
C ASP A 176 6.82 14.48 5.88
N LEU A 177 5.82 13.91 5.17
CA LEU A 177 6.04 12.75 4.32
C LEU A 177 7.01 13.07 3.17
N LEU A 178 6.77 14.19 2.44
CA LEU A 178 7.65 14.60 1.34
C LEU A 178 9.09 14.91 1.81
N GLU A 179 9.23 15.59 2.95
CA GLU A 179 10.54 15.92 3.53
C GLU A 179 11.32 14.68 4.03
N ALA A 180 10.61 13.61 4.38
CA ALA A 180 11.21 12.36 4.83
C ALA A 180 11.65 11.44 3.68
N MET A 181 11.00 11.50 2.50
CA MET A 181 11.29 10.59 1.39
C MET A 181 12.78 10.53 1.02
N PRO A 182 13.46 11.66 0.73
CA PRO A 182 14.87 11.61 0.29
C PRO A 182 15.83 11.09 1.37
N LYS A 183 15.46 11.18 2.64
CA LYS A 183 16.28 10.68 3.75
C LYS A 183 16.40 9.16 3.77
N ALA A 184 15.41 8.46 3.19
CA ALA A 184 15.34 7.00 3.14
C ALA A 184 15.75 6.40 1.78
N PHE A 185 16.18 7.20 0.80
CA PHE A 185 16.52 6.71 -0.55
C PHE A 185 17.66 5.71 -0.56
N HIS A 186 18.59 5.80 0.39
CA HIS A 186 19.67 4.82 0.56
C HIS A 186 19.17 3.38 0.79
N ARG A 187 17.91 3.22 1.22
CA ARG A 187 17.29 1.90 1.42
C ARG A 187 16.71 1.29 0.14
N VAL A 188 16.54 2.10 -0.92
CA VAL A 188 15.89 1.65 -2.17
C VAL A 188 16.73 0.59 -2.89
N SER A 189 18.06 0.67 -2.81
CA SER A 189 18.97 -0.32 -3.42
C SER A 189 18.78 -1.75 -2.90
N GLY A 190 18.19 -1.92 -1.71
CA GLY A 190 17.83 -3.22 -1.16
C GLY A 190 16.54 -3.82 -1.75
N LEU A 191 15.68 -3.02 -2.41
CA LEU A 191 14.44 -3.52 -3.00
C LEU A 191 14.69 -4.29 -4.28
N SER A 192 13.92 -5.36 -4.50
CA SER A 192 13.93 -6.04 -5.79
C SER A 192 13.19 -5.23 -6.86
N LEU A 193 13.72 -5.25 -8.10
CA LEU A 193 13.11 -4.57 -9.25
C LEU A 193 11.66 -5.01 -9.47
N GLU A 194 11.36 -6.30 -9.27
CA GLU A 194 10.02 -6.82 -9.47
C GLU A 194 8.99 -6.13 -8.56
N ARG A 195 9.33 -5.94 -7.27
CA ARG A 195 8.43 -5.26 -6.32
C ARG A 195 8.25 -3.79 -6.66
N VAL A 196 9.33 -3.10 -7.04
CA VAL A 196 9.28 -1.69 -7.48
C VAL A 196 8.44 -1.56 -8.74
N ARG A 197 8.69 -2.41 -9.75
CA ARG A 197 7.92 -2.46 -11.00
C ARG A 197 6.43 -2.70 -10.72
N ASP A 198 6.09 -3.63 -9.83
CA ASP A 198 4.70 -3.95 -9.52
C ASP A 198 3.98 -2.76 -8.87
N GLU A 199 4.64 -2.00 -7.99
CA GLU A 199 4.05 -0.78 -7.40
C GLU A 199 3.89 0.33 -8.46
N ILE A 200 4.86 0.53 -9.36
CA ILE A 200 4.76 1.51 -10.46
C ILE A 200 3.67 1.07 -11.45
N ASN A 201 3.59 -0.20 -11.83
CA ASN A 201 2.53 -0.70 -12.71
C ASN A 201 1.13 -0.48 -12.11
N ARG A 202 0.96 -0.70 -10.81
CA ARG A 202 -0.30 -0.39 -10.13
C ARG A 202 -0.57 1.11 -10.11
N LEU A 203 0.45 1.94 -9.88
CA LEU A 203 0.31 3.40 -9.95
C LEU A 203 -0.17 3.85 -11.33
N MET A 204 0.39 3.26 -12.40
CA MET A 204 0.00 3.58 -13.78
C MET A 204 -1.48 3.31 -14.07
N LEU A 205 -2.13 2.43 -13.34
CA LEU A 205 -3.56 2.10 -13.51
C LEU A 205 -4.49 2.95 -12.64
N GLU A 206 -3.95 3.77 -11.74
CA GLU A 206 -4.76 4.56 -10.80
C GLU A 206 -5.38 5.81 -11.45
N PRO A 207 -6.52 6.31 -10.92
CA PRO A 207 -7.28 7.40 -11.53
C PRO A 207 -6.51 8.73 -11.61
N ALA A 208 -5.76 9.10 -10.56
CA ALA A 208 -4.97 10.33 -10.53
C ALA A 208 -3.47 10.06 -10.80
N VAL A 209 -3.19 9.26 -11.84
CA VAL A 209 -1.85 8.78 -12.20
C VAL A 209 -0.81 9.91 -12.27
N ALA A 210 -1.15 11.07 -12.85
CA ALA A 210 -0.24 12.22 -12.95
C ALA A 210 0.25 12.69 -11.58
N LYS A 211 -0.60 12.75 -10.57
CA LYS A 211 -0.19 13.17 -9.21
C LYS A 211 0.83 12.21 -8.60
N GLY A 212 0.62 10.91 -8.77
CA GLY A 212 1.54 9.91 -8.25
C GLY A 212 2.88 9.91 -8.99
N LEU A 213 2.87 10.04 -10.31
CA LEU A 213 4.08 10.19 -11.13
C LEU A 213 4.83 11.48 -10.80
N ASP A 214 4.11 12.58 -10.57
CA ASP A 214 4.72 13.84 -10.19
C ASP A 214 5.47 13.72 -8.85
N VAL A 215 4.86 13.09 -7.84
CA VAL A 215 5.57 12.81 -6.58
C VAL A 215 6.79 11.91 -6.81
N LEU A 216 6.69 10.86 -7.63
CA LEU A 216 7.77 9.93 -7.95
C LEU A 216 8.98 10.65 -8.55
N VAL A 217 8.74 11.56 -9.50
CA VAL A 217 9.80 12.25 -10.26
C VAL A 217 10.29 13.49 -9.49
N GLN A 218 9.41 14.35 -8.99
CA GLN A 218 9.80 15.58 -8.28
C GLN A 218 10.54 15.29 -6.98
N SER A 219 10.24 14.19 -6.27
CA SER A 219 11.03 13.75 -5.12
C SER A 219 12.40 13.18 -5.50
N ARG A 220 12.65 12.91 -6.78
CA ARG A 220 13.82 12.20 -7.31
C ARG A 220 13.89 10.70 -6.96
N LEU A 221 12.78 10.12 -6.49
CA LEU A 221 12.71 8.68 -6.21
C LEU A 221 12.93 7.82 -7.48
N ALA A 222 12.50 8.31 -8.64
CA ALA A 222 12.70 7.66 -9.92
C ALA A 222 14.18 7.50 -10.31
N GLU A 223 15.09 8.35 -9.79
CA GLU A 223 16.54 8.28 -10.05
C GLU A 223 17.27 7.26 -9.18
N CYS A 224 16.61 6.69 -8.18
CA CYS A 224 17.19 5.65 -7.34
C CYS A 224 17.44 4.38 -8.14
N SER A 225 18.35 3.53 -7.63
CA SER A 225 18.58 2.19 -8.16
C SER A 225 17.98 1.13 -7.23
N CYS A 226 17.58 0.02 -7.81
CA CYS A 226 17.07 -1.15 -7.08
C CYS A 226 17.82 -2.41 -7.51
N ARG A 227 17.62 -3.50 -6.78
CA ARG A 227 18.35 -4.76 -6.95
C ARG A 227 17.68 -5.67 -7.97
N VAL A 228 18.50 -6.23 -8.86
CA VAL A 228 18.15 -7.36 -9.74
C VAL A 228 19.08 -8.52 -9.45
N VAL A 229 18.55 -9.74 -9.49
CA VAL A 229 19.36 -10.96 -9.41
C VAL A 229 19.22 -11.72 -10.72
N GLU A 230 20.29 -11.77 -11.52
CA GLU A 230 20.34 -12.51 -12.78
C GLU A 230 21.44 -13.56 -12.70
N ASN A 231 21.12 -14.82 -13.00
CA ASN A 231 22.05 -15.95 -12.94
C ASN A 231 22.79 -16.08 -11.58
N GLY A 232 22.10 -15.73 -10.48
CA GLY A 232 22.67 -15.77 -9.14
C GLY A 232 23.58 -14.60 -8.78
N VAL A 233 23.77 -13.63 -9.69
CA VAL A 233 24.56 -12.41 -9.45
C VAL A 233 23.61 -11.23 -9.19
N ALA A 234 23.79 -10.58 -8.05
CA ALA A 234 23.06 -9.36 -7.72
C ALA A 234 23.75 -8.14 -8.35
N ARG A 235 22.96 -7.27 -8.97
CA ARG A 235 23.40 -5.97 -9.48
C ARG A 235 22.39 -4.90 -9.17
N GLU A 236 22.80 -3.64 -9.12
CA GLU A 236 21.92 -2.50 -9.05
C GLU A 236 21.56 -2.02 -10.46
N VAL A 237 20.31 -1.67 -10.65
CA VAL A 237 19.81 -1.08 -11.90
C VAL A 237 19.03 0.18 -11.57
N PRO A 238 19.20 1.27 -12.35
CA PRO A 238 18.41 2.47 -12.18
C PRO A 238 16.94 2.19 -12.46
N ILE A 239 16.04 2.95 -11.82
CA ILE A 239 14.60 2.75 -11.97
C ILE A 239 14.12 3.44 -13.25
N LEU A 240 14.00 4.76 -13.27
CA LEU A 240 13.56 5.58 -14.40
C LEU A 240 14.22 6.98 -14.33
N PRO A 241 15.55 7.09 -14.30
CA PRO A 241 16.24 8.36 -14.10
C PRO A 241 15.97 9.35 -15.24
N GLU A 242 15.65 8.86 -16.43
CA GLU A 242 15.41 9.66 -17.64
C GLU A 242 14.22 10.61 -17.46
N LEU A 243 13.20 10.22 -16.70
CA LEU A 243 12.00 11.03 -16.50
C LEU A 243 12.29 12.40 -15.87
N TYR A 244 13.32 12.48 -15.03
CA TYR A 244 13.67 13.77 -14.41
C TYR A 244 14.24 14.77 -15.42
N HIS A 245 14.79 14.31 -16.55
CA HIS A 245 15.30 15.20 -17.60
C HIS A 245 14.18 15.96 -18.31
N LEU A 246 12.94 15.49 -18.24
CA LEU A 246 11.77 16.19 -18.77
C LEU A 246 11.33 17.38 -17.89
N VAL A 247 11.75 17.41 -16.61
CA VAL A 247 11.39 18.48 -15.66
C VAL A 247 12.08 19.77 -16.07
N ASN A 248 11.28 20.84 -16.24
CA ASN A 248 11.71 22.13 -16.75
C ASN A 248 12.34 22.07 -18.15
N LEU A 249 12.15 21.01 -18.92
CA LEU A 249 12.59 20.92 -20.32
C LEU A 249 11.70 21.87 -21.15
N PRO A 250 12.27 22.95 -21.73
CA PRO A 250 11.49 23.89 -22.52
C PRO A 250 10.96 23.22 -23.80
N GLN A 251 9.69 23.48 -24.10
CA GLN A 251 9.07 23.10 -25.37
C GLN A 251 8.72 24.33 -26.21
N GLU A 252 8.49 24.16 -27.51
CA GLU A 252 8.10 25.27 -28.40
C GLU A 252 6.75 25.85 -27.97
N LYS A 253 6.76 27.12 -27.57
CA LYS A 253 5.60 27.83 -26.98
C LYS A 253 4.39 27.89 -27.93
N ASP A 254 4.60 27.82 -29.24
CA ASP A 254 3.53 27.88 -30.24
C ASP A 254 2.70 26.60 -30.30
N PHE A 255 3.25 25.48 -29.78
CA PHE A 255 2.59 24.16 -29.79
C PHE A 255 2.33 23.58 -28.38
N HIS A 256 3.06 24.03 -27.35
CA HIS A 256 3.01 23.44 -26.02
C HIS A 256 2.79 24.50 -24.93
N GLN A 257 1.83 24.25 -24.04
CA GLN A 257 1.51 25.11 -22.89
C GLN A 257 2.36 24.79 -21.65
N PHE A 258 3.02 23.62 -21.63
CA PHE A 258 3.74 23.05 -20.48
C PHE A 258 5.21 22.78 -20.85
N ASP A 259 6.05 22.55 -19.82
CA ASP A 259 7.35 21.93 -20.02
C ASP A 259 7.19 20.44 -20.41
N GLY A 260 8.29 19.76 -20.75
CA GLY A 260 8.27 18.37 -21.19
C GLY A 260 7.62 17.44 -20.16
N TRP A 261 7.90 17.65 -18.87
CA TRP A 261 7.33 16.80 -17.82
C TRP A 261 5.80 16.96 -17.68
N TYR A 262 5.31 18.19 -17.57
CA TYR A 262 3.86 18.42 -17.44
C TYR A 262 3.10 18.12 -18.72
N HIS A 263 3.75 18.22 -19.90
CA HIS A 263 3.19 17.69 -21.15
C HIS A 263 3.01 16.16 -21.04
N THR A 264 4.05 15.43 -20.68
CA THR A 264 4.01 13.97 -20.50
C THR A 264 2.95 13.54 -19.49
N LEU A 265 2.85 14.23 -18.34
CA LEU A 265 1.79 13.96 -17.35
C LEU A 265 0.38 14.17 -17.91
N ALA A 266 0.19 15.20 -18.74
CA ALA A 266 -1.11 15.46 -19.38
C ALA A 266 -1.45 14.35 -20.39
N VAL A 267 -0.49 13.87 -21.18
CA VAL A 267 -0.68 12.76 -22.12
C VAL A 267 -1.07 11.48 -21.36
N VAL A 268 -0.32 11.12 -20.32
CA VAL A 268 -0.62 9.92 -19.51
C VAL A 268 -2.00 10.01 -18.84
N SER A 269 -2.39 11.18 -18.33
CA SER A 269 -3.70 11.38 -17.69
C SER A 269 -4.88 11.22 -18.63
N ASN A 270 -4.69 11.62 -19.89
CA ASN A 270 -5.72 11.52 -20.94
C ASN A 270 -5.73 10.13 -21.63
N THR A 271 -4.77 9.26 -21.30
CA THR A 271 -4.71 7.89 -21.81
C THR A 271 -5.56 6.96 -20.93
N GLU A 272 -6.32 6.06 -21.55
CA GLU A 272 -7.09 5.04 -20.85
C GLU A 272 -6.22 4.26 -19.85
N PRO A 273 -6.80 3.76 -18.72
CA PRO A 273 -6.07 3.02 -17.69
C PRO A 273 -5.71 1.59 -18.14
N ASP A 274 -5.08 1.48 -19.30
CA ASP A 274 -4.41 0.29 -19.79
C ASP A 274 -2.90 0.43 -19.58
N LEU A 275 -2.27 -0.63 -19.09
CA LEU A 275 -0.86 -0.58 -18.72
C LEU A 275 0.06 -0.31 -19.91
N THR A 276 -0.18 -0.95 -21.04
CA THR A 276 0.65 -0.80 -22.25
C THR A 276 0.53 0.61 -22.83
N LEU A 277 -0.72 1.11 -22.91
CA LEU A 277 -0.98 2.45 -23.43
C LEU A 277 -0.36 3.54 -22.55
N ARG A 278 -0.51 3.44 -21.22
CA ARG A 278 0.05 4.42 -20.29
C ARG A 278 1.57 4.40 -20.21
N TRP A 279 2.20 3.22 -20.33
CA TRP A 279 3.66 3.14 -20.48
C TRP A 279 4.11 3.75 -21.81
N GLY A 280 3.40 3.48 -22.92
CA GLY A 280 3.67 4.15 -24.19
C GLY A 280 3.53 5.67 -24.09
N ALA A 281 2.48 6.15 -23.40
CA ALA A 281 2.26 7.57 -23.13
C ALA A 281 3.34 8.21 -22.23
N LEU A 282 3.88 7.47 -21.26
CA LEU A 282 4.95 7.96 -20.36
C LEU A 282 6.30 8.11 -21.10
N LEU A 283 6.55 7.25 -22.08
CA LEU A 283 7.85 7.12 -22.76
C LEU A 283 7.80 7.61 -24.24
N HIS A 284 6.84 8.47 -24.59
CA HIS A 284 6.64 8.88 -25.99
C HIS A 284 7.59 9.98 -26.46
N ASP A 285 8.17 10.77 -25.53
CA ASP A 285 9.13 11.86 -25.78
C ASP A 285 10.60 11.47 -25.50
#